data_46acc0c4b48b6b8974cd138cecd74c65
#
_entry.id   46acc0c4b48b6b8974cd138cecd74c65
#
_cell.length_a   1.000
_cell.length_b   1.000
_cell.length_c   1.000
_cell.angle_alpha   90.00
_cell.angle_beta   90.00
_cell.angle_gamma   90.00
#
_symmetry.space_group_name_H-M   'P 1'
#
loop_
_entity.id
_entity.type
_entity.pdbx_description
1 polymer ?
#
loop_
_entity_poly.entity_id
_entity_poly.type
_entity_poly.pdbx_seq_one_letter_code
_entity_poly.pdbx_strand_id
1 'polypeptide(L)'
;MKPKEILVFGASGQIGRHLLRKLAKKNFKVTVITRNLHRKAYILKSQANAGWLNIVELDSINNNKLNKIFKNKDICINLIGILNEKNKSSFHNIHCLLPKKFAELSKKHNLKQFIHLSALGVEEAVESKYASSKFNGENEMVSAKSAFIPK
;
A
#
# COMPACT_ATOMS: atom_id res chain seq x y z
N MET A 1 -14.01 -18.43 -12.77
CA MET A 1 -12.65 -17.88 -12.44
C MET A 1 -12.60 -17.50 -10.96
N LYS A 2 -11.55 -17.87 -10.26
CA LYS A 2 -11.32 -17.43 -8.89
C LYS A 2 -11.08 -15.91 -8.87
N PRO A 3 -11.75 -15.14 -7.99
CA PRO A 3 -11.52 -13.70 -7.91
C PRO A 3 -10.08 -13.40 -7.50
N LYS A 4 -9.50 -12.33 -8.05
CA LYS A 4 -8.16 -11.87 -7.65
C LYS A 4 -8.19 -11.33 -6.23
N GLU A 5 -7.19 -11.68 -5.45
CA GLU A 5 -6.97 -11.22 -4.08
C GLU A 5 -6.06 -9.99 -4.08
N ILE A 6 -6.61 -8.83 -3.71
CA ILE A 6 -5.88 -7.56 -3.70
C ILE A 6 -5.63 -7.11 -2.27
N LEU A 7 -4.39 -6.75 -1.97
CA LEU A 7 -3.97 -6.16 -0.70
C LEU A 7 -3.78 -4.65 -0.88
N VAL A 8 -4.44 -3.84 -0.06
CA VAL A 8 -4.37 -2.37 -0.17
C VAL A 8 -3.95 -1.74 1.15
N PHE A 9 -2.86 -1.00 1.11
CA PHE A 9 -2.41 -0.14 2.20
C PHE A 9 -2.79 1.32 1.92
N GLY A 10 -3.24 2.06 2.94
CA GLY A 10 -3.65 3.45 2.80
C GLY A 10 -5.05 3.66 2.20
N ALA A 11 -5.89 2.62 2.23
CA ALA A 11 -7.23 2.64 1.63
C ALA A 11 -8.22 3.61 2.29
N SER A 12 -7.99 4.03 3.52
CA SER A 12 -8.84 5.01 4.21
C SER A 12 -8.58 6.47 3.77
N GLY A 13 -7.51 6.72 3.02
CA GLY A 13 -7.21 8.02 2.43
C GLY A 13 -8.14 8.37 1.26
N GLN A 14 -8.04 9.58 0.74
CA GLN A 14 -8.88 10.08 -0.36
C GLN A 14 -8.78 9.18 -1.60
N ILE A 15 -7.58 8.95 -2.11
CA ILE A 15 -7.34 8.08 -3.28
C ILE A 15 -7.79 6.64 -2.97
N GLY A 16 -7.46 6.13 -1.79
CA GLY A 16 -7.79 4.77 -1.39
C GLY A 16 -9.30 4.49 -1.40
N ARG A 17 -10.12 5.41 -0.90
CA ARG A 17 -11.58 5.28 -0.94
C ARG A 17 -12.13 5.26 -2.37
N HIS A 18 -11.60 6.10 -3.26
CA HIS A 18 -11.96 6.06 -4.68
C HIS A 18 -11.57 4.74 -5.34
N LEU A 19 -10.37 4.25 -5.04
CA LEU A 19 -9.90 2.96 -5.52
C LEU A 19 -10.81 1.81 -5.05
N LEU A 20 -11.15 1.77 -3.76
CA LEU A 20 -12.05 0.72 -3.24
C LEU A 20 -13.39 0.68 -3.96
N ARG A 21 -14.02 1.84 -4.20
CA ARG A 21 -15.28 1.92 -4.97
C ARG A 21 -15.14 1.39 -6.40
N LYS A 22 -13.99 1.62 -7.04
CA LYS A 22 -13.72 1.09 -8.39
C LYS A 22 -13.49 -0.42 -8.36
N LEU A 23 -12.76 -0.92 -7.37
CA LEU A 23 -12.51 -2.35 -7.20
C LEU A 23 -13.79 -3.12 -6.83
N ALA A 24 -14.68 -2.51 -6.02
CA ALA A 24 -15.96 -3.10 -5.65
C ALA A 24 -16.91 -3.35 -6.83
N LYS A 25 -16.76 -2.59 -7.92
CA LYS A 25 -17.50 -2.81 -9.18
C LYS A 25 -16.93 -3.95 -10.02
N LYS A 26 -15.80 -4.48 -9.63
CA LYS A 26 -15.09 -5.59 -10.27
C LYS A 26 -15.09 -6.78 -9.33
N ASN A 27 -14.91 -7.95 -9.87
CA ASN A 27 -14.93 -9.20 -9.09
C ASN A 27 -13.58 -9.43 -8.37
N PHE A 28 -13.23 -8.53 -7.44
CA PHE A 28 -11.99 -8.58 -6.66
C PHE A 28 -12.28 -8.76 -5.17
N LYS A 29 -11.56 -9.65 -4.53
CA LYS A 29 -11.52 -9.71 -3.06
C LYS A 29 -10.43 -8.77 -2.56
N VAL A 30 -10.81 -7.79 -1.76
CA VAL A 30 -9.91 -6.75 -1.29
C VAL A 30 -9.64 -6.91 0.20
N THR A 31 -8.37 -7.00 0.57
CA THR A 31 -7.93 -6.93 1.97
C THR A 31 -7.31 -5.54 2.19
N VAL A 32 -7.85 -4.82 3.15
CA VAL A 32 -7.39 -3.47 3.51
C VAL A 32 -6.70 -3.51 4.86
N ILE A 33 -5.57 -2.84 4.95
CA ILE A 33 -4.84 -2.69 6.21
C ILE A 33 -5.10 -1.29 6.79
N THR A 34 -5.50 -1.25 8.05
CA THR A 34 -5.66 -0.01 8.81
C THR A 34 -4.96 -0.08 10.17
N ARG A 35 -4.52 1.05 10.69
CA ARG A 35 -3.92 1.16 12.03
C ARG A 35 -4.97 1.37 13.13
N ASN A 36 -6.18 1.71 12.76
CA ASN A 36 -7.26 2.03 13.69
C ASN A 36 -8.58 1.57 13.09
N LEU A 37 -8.91 0.31 13.35
CA LEU A 37 -10.13 -0.32 12.87
C LEU A 37 -11.37 0.40 13.40
N HIS A 38 -11.39 0.73 14.68
CA HIS A 38 -12.54 1.35 15.32
C HIS A 38 -12.95 2.68 14.65
N ARG A 39 -11.97 3.52 14.31
CA ARG A 39 -12.24 4.82 13.66
C ARG A 39 -12.45 4.74 12.16
N LYS A 40 -11.95 3.71 11.49
CA LYS A 40 -11.90 3.63 10.02
C LYS A 40 -12.83 2.60 9.42
N ALA A 41 -13.33 1.64 10.20
CA ALA A 41 -14.14 0.55 9.69
C ALA A 41 -15.40 1.03 8.95
N TYR A 42 -16.11 2.00 9.47
CA TYR A 42 -17.34 2.50 8.84
C TYR A 42 -17.06 3.16 7.49
N ILE A 43 -15.99 3.97 7.39
CA ILE A 43 -15.56 4.61 6.13
C ILE A 43 -15.17 3.55 5.10
N LEU A 44 -14.46 2.50 5.51
CA LEU A 44 -14.00 1.47 4.61
C LEU A 44 -15.14 0.55 4.17
N LYS A 45 -16.00 0.12 5.10
CA LYS A 45 -17.15 -0.74 4.80
C LYS A 45 -18.15 -0.10 3.83
N SER A 46 -18.32 1.22 3.90
CA SER A 46 -19.22 1.95 2.99
C SER A 46 -18.70 2.04 1.53
N GLN A 47 -17.46 1.62 1.26
CA GLN A 47 -16.86 1.70 -0.08
C GLN A 47 -16.98 0.41 -0.90
N ALA A 48 -17.40 -0.70 -0.30
CA ALA A 48 -17.43 -2.00 -0.97
C ALA A 48 -18.60 -2.86 -0.47
N ASN A 49 -18.99 -3.81 -1.30
CA ASN A 49 -20.04 -4.77 -0.96
C ASN A 49 -19.60 -5.74 0.16
N ALA A 50 -20.56 -6.15 0.97
CA ALA A 50 -20.31 -7.16 1.99
C ALA A 50 -19.76 -8.46 1.38
N GLY A 51 -18.80 -9.07 2.07
CA GLY A 51 -18.14 -10.31 1.62
C GLY A 51 -16.97 -10.13 0.66
N TRP A 52 -16.81 -8.95 0.07
CA TRP A 52 -15.69 -8.65 -0.85
C TRP A 52 -14.56 -7.84 -0.21
N LEU A 53 -14.83 -7.22 0.93
CA LEU A 53 -13.88 -6.41 1.67
C LEU A 53 -13.54 -7.07 3.01
N ASN A 54 -12.27 -7.39 3.22
CA ASN A 54 -11.72 -7.80 4.50
C ASN A 54 -10.87 -6.65 5.06
N ILE A 55 -11.13 -6.24 6.30
CA ILE A 55 -10.38 -5.16 6.96
C ILE A 55 -9.57 -5.77 8.09
N VAL A 56 -8.25 -5.59 8.02
CA VAL A 56 -7.31 -6.11 9.01
C VAL A 56 -6.65 -4.94 9.74
N GLU A 57 -6.69 -4.98 11.05
CA GLU A 57 -5.98 -4.03 11.88
C GLU A 57 -4.52 -4.44 12.07
N LEU A 58 -3.64 -3.47 11.89
CA LEU A 58 -2.22 -3.63 12.10
C LEU A 58 -1.64 -2.38 12.76
N ASP A 59 -1.50 -2.39 14.06
CA ASP A 59 -1.04 -1.26 14.88
C ASP A 59 0.42 -0.96 14.64
N SER A 60 1.21 -2.00 14.41
CA SER A 60 2.64 -1.91 14.11
C SER A 60 3.02 -2.79 12.94
N ILE A 61 4.02 -2.36 12.17
CA ILE A 61 4.57 -3.10 11.05
C ILE A 61 5.50 -4.20 11.56
N ASN A 62 4.89 -5.22 12.19
CA ASN A 62 5.61 -6.42 12.62
C ASN A 62 5.80 -7.35 11.42
N ASN A 63 7.04 -7.82 11.23
CA ASN A 63 7.42 -8.68 10.10
C ASN A 63 6.58 -9.96 9.99
N ASN A 64 6.28 -10.59 11.11
CA ASN A 64 5.52 -11.85 11.12
C ASN A 64 4.05 -11.64 10.71
N LYS A 65 3.42 -10.57 11.19
CA LYS A 65 2.04 -10.22 10.80
C LYS A 65 1.96 -9.84 9.33
N LEU A 66 2.88 -8.99 8.85
CA LEU A 66 2.94 -8.63 7.43
C LEU A 66 3.14 -9.84 6.52
N ASN A 67 4.07 -10.71 6.87
CA ASN A 67 4.35 -11.92 6.08
C ASN A 67 3.10 -12.80 5.92
N LYS A 68 2.27 -12.92 6.95
CA LYS A 68 0.99 -13.64 6.88
C LYS A 68 -0.04 -12.94 5.98
N ILE A 69 -0.09 -11.60 6.01
CA ILE A 69 -1.04 -10.78 5.24
C ILE A 69 -0.75 -10.86 3.74
N PHE A 70 0.52 -10.92 3.34
CA PHE A 70 0.91 -11.04 1.92
C PHE A 70 0.65 -12.43 1.33
N LYS A 71 0.50 -13.45 2.18
CA LYS A 71 0.24 -14.82 1.72
C LYS A 71 -1.07 -14.91 0.93
N ASN A 72 -1.03 -15.59 -0.21
CA ASN A 72 -2.18 -15.81 -1.10
C ASN A 72 -2.80 -14.51 -1.67
N LYS A 73 -1.99 -13.48 -1.86
CA LYS A 73 -2.39 -12.26 -2.57
C LYS A 73 -1.85 -12.26 -4.00
N ASP A 74 -2.64 -11.72 -4.92
CA ASP A 74 -2.24 -11.56 -6.31
C ASP A 74 -1.57 -10.19 -6.56
N ILE A 75 -2.10 -9.15 -5.91
CA ILE A 75 -1.70 -7.76 -6.13
C ILE A 75 -1.55 -7.05 -4.78
N CYS A 76 -0.49 -6.28 -4.62
CA CYS A 76 -0.34 -5.34 -3.50
C CYS A 76 -0.33 -3.90 -4.02
N ILE A 77 -1.13 -3.04 -3.38
CA ILE A 77 -1.23 -1.61 -3.71
C ILE A 77 -0.86 -0.80 -2.47
N ASN A 78 0.18 0.01 -2.58
CA ASN A 78 0.62 0.91 -1.52
C ASN A 78 0.27 2.37 -1.86
N LEU A 79 -0.67 2.93 -1.10
CA LEU A 79 -1.10 4.32 -1.18
C LEU A 79 -0.69 5.12 0.08
N ILE A 80 0.16 4.55 0.94
CA ILE A 80 0.60 5.23 2.15
C ILE A 80 1.58 6.34 1.77
N GLY A 81 1.31 7.52 2.29
CA GLY A 81 2.19 8.68 2.23
C GLY A 81 1.86 9.64 3.35
N ILE A 82 2.81 10.46 3.73
CA ILE A 82 2.66 11.54 4.71
C ILE A 82 3.17 12.84 4.12
N LEU A 83 2.55 13.96 4.48
CA LEU A 83 2.98 15.30 4.06
C LEU A 83 3.86 15.98 5.12
N ASN A 84 3.78 15.52 6.35
CA ASN A 84 4.54 16.05 7.49
C ASN A 84 5.05 14.90 8.35
N GLU A 85 6.24 15.07 8.89
CA GLU A 85 6.82 14.13 9.85
C GLU A 85 6.23 14.36 11.25
N LYS A 86 5.83 13.28 11.92
CA LYS A 86 5.34 13.30 13.29
C LYS A 86 5.81 12.05 14.04
N ASN A 87 6.45 12.24 15.18
CA ASN A 87 6.90 11.15 16.06
C ASN A 87 7.73 10.10 15.27
N LYS A 88 7.27 8.84 15.30
CA LYS A 88 7.91 7.71 14.59
C LYS A 88 7.65 7.67 13.08
N SER A 89 6.80 8.56 12.56
CA SER A 89 6.46 8.63 11.14
C SER A 89 7.37 9.62 10.43
N SER A 90 8.60 9.23 10.16
CA SER A 90 9.53 10.01 9.33
C SER A 90 9.28 9.75 7.85
N PHE A 91 9.69 10.70 7.00
CA PHE A 91 9.66 10.52 5.54
C PHE A 91 10.45 9.27 5.13
N HIS A 92 11.63 9.07 5.69
CA HIS A 92 12.45 7.90 5.37
C HIS A 92 11.74 6.58 5.70
N ASN A 93 11.13 6.46 6.89
CA ASN A 93 10.42 5.23 7.26
C ASN A 93 9.22 4.95 6.36
N ILE A 94 8.45 5.98 6.02
CA ILE A 94 7.17 5.83 5.31
C ILE A 94 7.35 5.80 3.80
N HIS A 95 8.26 6.62 3.25
CA HIS A 95 8.43 6.75 1.80
C HIS A 95 9.53 5.85 1.23
N CYS A 96 10.50 5.40 2.05
CA CYS A 96 11.59 4.55 1.59
C CYS A 96 11.50 3.12 2.16
N LEU A 97 11.63 2.96 3.48
CA LEU A 97 11.73 1.62 4.09
C LEU A 97 10.44 0.81 3.96
N LEU A 98 9.29 1.44 4.10
CA LEU A 98 8.01 0.75 4.03
C LEU A 98 7.70 0.22 2.63
N PRO A 99 7.79 1.03 1.55
CA PRO A 99 7.60 0.54 0.18
C PRO A 99 8.61 -0.53 -0.22
N LYS A 100 9.90 -0.37 0.15
CA LYS A 100 10.93 -1.40 -0.04
C LYS A 100 10.50 -2.73 0.55
N LYS A 101 10.08 -2.73 1.81
CA LYS A 101 9.61 -3.92 2.52
C LYS A 101 8.40 -4.56 1.85
N PHE A 102 7.45 -3.76 1.35
CA PHE A 102 6.29 -4.29 0.62
C PHE A 102 6.69 -4.90 -0.72
N ALA A 103 7.67 -4.30 -1.41
CA ALA A 103 8.24 -4.85 -2.63
C ALA A 103 8.92 -6.20 -2.39
N GLU A 104 9.74 -6.31 -1.34
CA GLU A 104 10.40 -7.55 -0.94
C GLU A 104 9.40 -8.66 -0.58
N LEU A 105 8.36 -8.32 0.19
CA LEU A 105 7.31 -9.27 0.55
C LEU A 105 6.47 -9.68 -0.67
N SER A 106 6.19 -8.76 -1.58
CA SER A 106 5.49 -9.06 -2.82
C SER A 106 6.27 -10.07 -3.66
N LYS A 107 7.59 -9.88 -3.77
CA LYS A 107 8.47 -10.83 -4.44
C LYS A 107 8.52 -12.17 -3.72
N LYS A 108 8.72 -12.17 -2.40
CA LYS A 108 8.79 -13.39 -1.57
C LYS A 108 7.54 -14.27 -1.71
N HIS A 109 6.37 -13.65 -1.82
CA HIS A 109 5.09 -14.35 -1.94
C HIS A 109 4.60 -14.49 -3.38
N ASN A 110 5.46 -14.19 -4.38
CA ASN A 110 5.17 -14.32 -5.81
C ASN A 110 3.88 -13.58 -6.24
N LEU A 111 3.64 -12.38 -5.69
CA LEU A 111 2.55 -11.54 -6.16
C LEU A 111 2.77 -11.18 -7.65
N LYS A 112 1.69 -11.15 -8.40
CA LYS A 112 1.73 -10.80 -9.84
C LYS A 112 2.11 -9.33 -10.07
N GLN A 113 1.71 -8.46 -9.13
CA GLN A 113 1.95 -7.02 -9.23
C GLN A 113 2.14 -6.38 -7.86
N PHE A 114 3.07 -5.43 -7.81
CA PHE A 114 3.18 -4.45 -6.73
C PHE A 114 3.02 -3.05 -7.33
N ILE A 115 2.04 -2.29 -6.85
CA ILE A 115 1.73 -0.94 -7.30
C ILE A 115 2.01 0.03 -6.15
N HIS A 116 2.86 1.01 -6.40
CA HIS A 116 3.17 2.07 -5.42
C HIS A 116 2.80 3.43 -5.99
N LEU A 117 2.07 4.22 -5.20
CA LEU A 117 1.73 5.59 -5.56
C LEU A 117 2.84 6.53 -5.08
N SER A 118 3.58 7.08 -6.02
CA SER A 118 4.53 8.16 -5.77
C SER A 118 3.90 9.54 -6.00
N ALA A 119 4.69 10.52 -6.39
CA ALA A 119 4.21 11.85 -6.73
C ALA A 119 4.89 12.34 -8.01
N LEU A 120 4.20 13.21 -8.75
CA LEU A 120 4.75 13.80 -9.97
C LEU A 120 5.88 14.78 -9.64
N GLY A 121 6.94 14.78 -10.45
CA GLY A 121 8.05 15.74 -10.33
C GLY A 121 8.99 15.50 -9.15
N VAL A 122 8.99 14.31 -8.54
CA VAL A 122 9.87 14.02 -7.40
C VAL A 122 11.35 13.99 -7.78
N GLU A 123 11.67 13.76 -9.04
CA GLU A 123 13.04 13.75 -9.57
C GLU A 123 13.62 15.16 -9.67
N GLU A 124 12.78 16.16 -9.93
CA GLU A 124 13.17 17.54 -10.18
C GLU A 124 13.21 18.38 -8.89
N ALA A 125 12.37 18.04 -7.92
CA ALA A 125 12.22 18.81 -6.68
C ALA A 125 13.20 18.38 -5.57
N VAL A 126 14.49 18.36 -5.86
CA VAL A 126 15.55 17.81 -5.00
C VAL A 126 15.67 18.55 -3.65
N GLU A 127 15.31 19.83 -3.59
CA GLU A 127 15.34 20.64 -2.38
C GLU A 127 14.20 20.30 -1.40
N SER A 128 13.14 19.70 -1.89
CA SER A 128 12.01 19.28 -1.05
C SER A 128 12.33 17.96 -0.36
N LYS A 129 12.39 17.96 0.97
CA LYS A 129 12.55 16.74 1.78
C LYS A 129 11.48 15.69 1.45
N TYR A 130 10.26 16.12 1.18
CA TYR A 130 9.17 15.25 0.76
C TYR A 130 9.46 14.58 -0.58
N ALA A 131 9.77 15.38 -1.61
CA ALA A 131 10.03 14.86 -2.96
C ALA A 131 11.27 13.96 -2.98
N SER A 132 12.36 14.39 -2.37
CA SER A 132 13.60 13.63 -2.22
C SER A 132 13.34 12.27 -1.53
N SER A 133 12.54 12.25 -0.46
CA SER A 133 12.21 10.99 0.21
C SER A 133 11.37 10.04 -0.65
N LYS A 134 10.46 10.55 -1.46
CA LYS A 134 9.67 9.77 -2.41
C LYS A 134 10.54 9.17 -3.50
N PHE A 135 11.43 9.99 -4.09
CA PHE A 135 12.37 9.56 -5.12
C PHE A 135 13.32 8.47 -4.59
N ASN A 136 13.88 8.66 -3.39
CA ASN A 136 14.68 7.63 -2.74
C ASN A 136 13.91 6.33 -2.52
N GLY A 137 12.64 6.41 -2.16
CA GLY A 137 11.77 5.25 -2.03
C GLY A 137 11.57 4.51 -3.35
N GLU A 138 11.42 5.21 -4.47
CA GLU A 138 11.34 4.60 -5.80
C GLU A 138 12.62 3.83 -6.13
N ASN A 139 13.79 4.44 -5.89
CA ASN A 139 15.09 3.80 -6.12
C ASN A 139 15.30 2.54 -5.27
N GLU A 140 14.90 2.59 -4.00
CA GLU A 140 14.96 1.44 -3.09
C GLU A 140 14.05 0.28 -3.54
N MET A 141 12.89 0.58 -4.10
CA MET A 141 11.99 -0.44 -4.65
C MET A 141 12.54 -1.07 -5.92
N VAL A 142 13.16 -0.29 -6.80
CA VAL A 142 13.81 -0.80 -8.03
C VAL A 142 14.96 -1.73 -7.67
N SER A 143 15.80 -1.34 -6.70
CA SER A 143 16.90 -2.20 -6.25
C SER A 143 16.43 -3.49 -5.58
N ALA A 144 15.26 -3.50 -4.95
CA ALA A 144 14.64 -4.72 -4.43
C ALA A 144 14.19 -5.70 -5.52
N LYS A 145 14.33 -5.34 -6.82
CA LYS A 145 13.92 -6.16 -7.99
C LYS A 145 12.52 -6.73 -7.84
N SER A 146 11.61 -5.96 -7.31
CA SER A 146 10.21 -6.32 -7.34
C SER A 146 9.72 -6.28 -8.79
N ALA A 147 8.85 -7.22 -9.17
CA ALA A 147 8.26 -7.24 -10.49
C ALA A 147 7.40 -5.99 -10.67
N PHE A 148 7.99 -4.94 -11.23
CA PHE A 148 7.27 -3.77 -11.68
C PHE A 148 6.57 -4.07 -12.98
N ILE A 149 5.40 -3.54 -13.15
CA ILE A 149 4.76 -3.46 -14.45
C ILE A 149 5.65 -2.56 -15.30
N PRO A 150 6.10 -3.02 -16.46
CA PRO A 150 6.64 -2.11 -17.45
C PRO A 150 5.60 -1.03 -17.73
N LYS A 151 6.07 0.18 -17.92
CA LYS A 151 5.25 1.35 -18.28
C LYS A 151 4.24 1.06 -19.37
#